data_6f48b036e514d39a40a754443343c122
#
_entry.id   6f48b036e514d39a40a754443343c122
#
_cell.length_a   1.000
_cell.length_b   1.000
_cell.length_c   1.000
_cell.angle_alpha   90.00
_cell.angle_beta   90.00
_cell.angle_gamma   90.00
#
_symmetry.space_group_name_H-M   'P 1'
#
loop_
_entity.id
_entity.type
_entity.pdbx_description
1 polymer ?
#
loop_
_entity_poly.entity_id
_entity_poly.type
_entity_poly.pdbx_seq_one_letter_code
_entity_poly.pdbx_strand_id
1 'polypeptide(L)'
;MFTNTRNPALIAAVLTLATTGLAYAQGPVGTRASGMAGAFVAVADDATAVYWNPAGVATGSLVSVVLDAGRFRLGSSRLQIAENQEDTSAIVALSATAFGLAYYRLGTYVTQSAEPEVSGHDSREEVGHSVHALTTNTAGVSLVQSIGNNIVVGVTPKFVWGAGSRQGDVDAGLMVWVNHIRFGVVGRNLTTPEFGDDSSPFELNREVRVGGAWGSGWTGISRVIVAVDGDVMSRPAPDGDRRDVAAGLETWWMSQRLGLRGGVRRSTIGDARAAVAAGISAGLKPGMLWEAHVVRGREDEFSWSVGVRMTF
;
A
#
# COMPACT_ATOMS: atom_id res chain seq x y z
N MET A 1 53.52 10.41 -31.19
CA MET A 1 53.59 9.88 -29.84
C MET A 1 52.63 10.74 -28.98
N PHE A 2 51.36 10.42 -28.92
CA PHE A 2 50.34 11.15 -28.20
C PHE A 2 49.94 10.35 -26.97
N THR A 3 50.35 10.79 -25.81
CA THR A 3 49.97 10.23 -24.51
C THR A 3 48.60 10.80 -24.09
N ASN A 4 47.60 9.92 -24.08
CA ASN A 4 46.23 10.22 -23.68
C ASN A 4 46.14 9.97 -22.15
N THR A 5 46.32 11.01 -21.36
CA THR A 5 46.10 10.97 -19.89
C THR A 5 44.61 11.08 -19.61
N ARG A 6 43.94 9.96 -19.44
CA ARG A 6 42.58 9.92 -18.89
C ARG A 6 42.62 10.31 -17.41
N ASN A 7 42.00 11.43 -17.10
CA ASN A 7 41.92 11.99 -15.77
C ASN A 7 40.94 11.13 -14.93
N PRO A 8 41.36 10.37 -13.91
CA PRO A 8 40.48 9.51 -13.10
C PRO A 8 39.59 10.30 -12.12
N ALA A 9 39.78 11.63 -12.02
CA ALA A 9 39.04 12.47 -11.10
C ALA A 9 37.57 12.78 -11.55
N LEU A 10 37.22 12.49 -12.80
CA LEU A 10 35.84 12.75 -13.32
C LEU A 10 34.90 11.57 -13.15
N ILE A 11 35.37 10.41 -12.74
CA ILE A 11 34.53 9.21 -12.51
C ILE A 11 34.12 9.09 -11.03
N ALA A 12 34.83 9.76 -10.12
CA ALA A 12 34.52 9.71 -8.68
C ALA A 12 33.43 10.70 -8.23
N ALA A 13 32.97 11.62 -9.07
CA ALA A 13 32.02 12.68 -8.69
C ALA A 13 30.54 12.33 -8.96
N VAL A 14 30.21 11.12 -9.38
CA VAL A 14 28.83 10.70 -9.70
C VAL A 14 28.23 9.73 -8.67
N LEU A 15 28.95 9.35 -7.63
CA LEU A 15 28.53 8.28 -6.71
C LEU A 15 28.37 8.70 -5.24
N THR A 16 28.09 9.97 -4.94
CA THR A 16 27.74 10.36 -3.56
C THR A 16 26.64 11.43 -3.57
N LEU A 17 25.49 11.11 -4.15
CA LEU A 17 24.22 11.58 -3.62
C LEU A 17 23.67 10.44 -2.76
N ALA A 18 24.23 10.27 -1.58
CA ALA A 18 23.55 9.60 -0.50
C ALA A 18 22.39 10.52 -0.11
N THR A 19 21.26 10.39 -0.79
CA THR A 19 20.00 10.88 -0.27
C THR A 19 19.76 10.11 1.01
N THR A 20 19.88 10.78 2.15
CA THR A 20 19.35 10.31 3.42
C THR A 20 17.83 10.26 3.27
N GLY A 21 17.34 9.27 2.52
CA GLY A 21 15.93 9.02 2.32
C GLY A 21 15.32 8.63 3.66
N LEU A 22 14.44 9.49 4.17
CA LEU A 22 13.64 9.16 5.34
C LEU A 22 12.80 7.91 5.01
N ALA A 23 12.96 6.89 5.81
CA ALA A 23 12.21 5.64 5.67
C ALA A 23 10.78 5.83 6.16
N TYR A 24 9.77 5.30 5.45
CA TYR A 24 8.39 5.39 5.88
C TYR A 24 7.63 4.07 5.75
N ALA A 25 6.61 3.89 6.59
CA ALA A 25 5.66 2.79 6.49
C ALA A 25 4.23 3.34 6.58
N GLN A 26 3.39 2.98 5.63
CA GLN A 26 2.00 3.36 5.55
C GLN A 26 1.08 2.29 6.16
N GLY A 27 0.00 2.73 6.81
CA GLY A 27 -1.06 1.85 7.28
C GLY A 27 -1.80 1.13 6.15
N PRO A 28 -2.50 0.04 6.49
CA PRO A 28 -3.28 -0.72 5.53
C PRO A 28 -4.49 0.09 5.02
N VAL A 29 -4.84 -0.08 3.75
CA VAL A 29 -5.99 0.56 3.10
C VAL A 29 -6.99 -0.49 2.67
N GLY A 30 -8.23 -0.35 3.16
CA GLY A 30 -9.35 -1.21 2.78
C GLY A 30 -9.39 -2.55 3.51
N THR A 31 -10.49 -2.80 4.21
CA THR A 31 -10.70 -4.00 5.04
C THR A 31 -10.56 -5.28 4.22
N ARG A 32 -11.07 -5.30 2.99
CA ARG A 32 -11.04 -6.50 2.14
C ARG A 32 -9.61 -6.86 1.72
N ALA A 33 -8.85 -5.88 1.24
CA ALA A 33 -7.47 -6.08 0.81
C ALA A 33 -6.56 -6.47 1.98
N SER A 34 -6.73 -5.81 3.12
CA SER A 34 -5.96 -6.09 4.34
C SER A 34 -6.23 -7.50 4.87
N GLY A 35 -7.48 -7.98 4.78
CA GLY A 35 -7.84 -9.36 5.13
C GLY A 35 -7.17 -10.43 4.24
N MET A 36 -6.66 -10.04 3.06
CA MET A 36 -5.85 -10.86 2.16
C MET A 36 -4.34 -10.56 2.28
N ALA A 37 -3.90 -9.93 3.38
CA ALA A 37 -2.52 -9.49 3.61
C ALA A 37 -1.96 -8.56 2.51
N GLY A 38 -2.81 -7.88 1.75
CA GLY A 38 -2.45 -6.99 0.65
C GLY A 38 -2.21 -7.70 -0.70
N ALA A 39 -2.54 -8.97 -0.86
CA ALA A 39 -2.55 -9.65 -2.15
C ALA A 39 -3.80 -9.24 -2.95
N PHE A 40 -3.80 -8.05 -3.55
CA PHE A 40 -5.02 -7.43 -4.07
C PHE A 40 -4.86 -6.72 -5.43
N VAL A 41 -3.66 -6.55 -5.96
CA VAL A 41 -3.39 -5.81 -7.22
C VAL A 41 -4.16 -6.38 -8.42
N ALA A 42 -4.27 -7.71 -8.51
CA ALA A 42 -5.02 -8.39 -9.56
C ALA A 42 -6.48 -8.72 -9.16
N VAL A 43 -6.87 -8.48 -7.90
CA VAL A 43 -8.21 -8.75 -7.35
C VAL A 43 -9.06 -7.50 -7.28
N ALA A 44 -8.45 -6.32 -7.14
CA ALA A 44 -9.10 -5.03 -6.93
C ALA A 44 -10.29 -4.82 -7.89
N ASP A 45 -11.51 -5.06 -7.40
CA ASP A 45 -12.77 -4.97 -8.15
C ASP A 45 -13.88 -4.26 -7.34
N ASP A 46 -13.49 -3.47 -6.35
CA ASP A 46 -14.36 -2.58 -5.57
C ASP A 46 -13.81 -1.15 -5.56
N ALA A 47 -14.47 -0.22 -4.87
CA ALA A 47 -14.06 1.19 -4.89
C ALA A 47 -12.64 1.44 -4.30
N THR A 48 -12.07 0.51 -3.52
CA THR A 48 -10.68 0.62 -3.05
C THR A 48 -9.66 0.41 -4.17
N ALA A 49 -10.10 -0.01 -5.36
CA ALA A 49 -9.25 -0.10 -6.55
C ALA A 49 -8.59 1.23 -6.91
N VAL A 50 -9.20 2.37 -6.57
CA VAL A 50 -8.58 3.71 -6.72
C VAL A 50 -7.19 3.75 -6.07
N TYR A 51 -6.98 3.03 -4.96
CA TYR A 51 -5.69 2.90 -4.28
C TYR A 51 -4.89 1.67 -4.76
N TRP A 52 -5.54 0.49 -4.85
CA TRP A 52 -4.82 -0.77 -5.05
C TRP A 52 -4.39 -1.02 -6.50
N ASN A 53 -5.24 -0.68 -7.45
CA ASN A 53 -4.95 -0.73 -8.90
C ASN A 53 -6.06 0.02 -9.63
N PRO A 54 -5.82 1.23 -10.13
CA PRO A 54 -6.84 2.02 -10.82
C PRO A 54 -7.57 1.30 -11.95
N ALA A 55 -6.88 0.41 -12.66
CA ALA A 55 -7.51 -0.40 -13.71
C ALA A 55 -8.64 -1.30 -13.19
N GLY A 56 -8.58 -1.68 -11.92
CA GLY A 56 -9.57 -2.53 -11.27
C GLY A 56 -10.96 -1.90 -11.14
N VAL A 57 -11.06 -0.58 -11.17
CA VAL A 57 -12.33 0.16 -11.11
C VAL A 57 -13.33 -0.32 -12.17
N ALA A 58 -12.86 -0.65 -13.37
CA ALA A 58 -13.73 -1.14 -14.46
C ALA A 58 -14.10 -2.63 -14.36
N THR A 59 -13.58 -3.35 -13.38
CA THR A 59 -13.76 -4.82 -13.30
C THR A 59 -14.79 -5.25 -12.25
N GLY A 60 -15.27 -4.31 -11.47
CA GLY A 60 -16.21 -4.53 -10.36
C GLY A 60 -17.68 -4.37 -10.71
N SER A 61 -18.48 -4.06 -9.69
CA SER A 61 -19.90 -3.73 -9.81
C SER A 61 -20.09 -2.42 -10.57
N LEU A 62 -21.30 -2.20 -11.13
CA LEU A 62 -21.64 -0.97 -11.84
C LEU A 62 -21.36 0.27 -10.99
N VAL A 63 -21.72 0.22 -9.72
CA VAL A 63 -21.37 1.22 -8.71
C VAL A 63 -20.94 0.49 -7.43
N SER A 64 -19.84 0.92 -6.84
CA SER A 64 -19.38 0.46 -5.55
C SER A 64 -19.05 1.64 -4.65
N VAL A 65 -19.46 1.57 -3.39
CA VAL A 65 -19.10 2.52 -2.34
C VAL A 65 -18.43 1.75 -1.20
N VAL A 66 -17.31 2.26 -0.71
CA VAL A 66 -16.61 1.69 0.45
C VAL A 66 -16.38 2.78 1.48
N LEU A 67 -16.76 2.48 2.71
CA LEU A 67 -16.46 3.25 3.91
C LEU A 67 -15.72 2.33 4.86
N ASP A 68 -14.51 2.71 5.27
CA ASP A 68 -13.65 1.86 6.09
C ASP A 68 -12.88 2.72 7.08
N ALA A 69 -12.72 2.22 8.31
CA ALA A 69 -11.92 2.85 9.34
C ALA A 69 -11.24 1.80 10.21
N GLY A 70 -10.01 2.06 10.60
CA GLY A 70 -9.22 1.12 11.38
C GLY A 70 -8.05 1.76 12.10
N ARG A 71 -7.31 0.90 12.78
CA ARG A 71 -6.09 1.25 13.48
C ARG A 71 -4.98 0.27 13.13
N PHE A 72 -3.77 0.76 13.20
CA PHE A 72 -2.59 -0.07 13.04
C PHE A 72 -1.47 0.41 13.96
N ARG A 73 -0.61 -0.54 14.32
CA ARG A 73 0.62 -0.34 15.08
C ARG A 73 1.73 -1.07 14.35
N LEU A 74 2.85 -0.37 14.15
CA LEU A 74 4.08 -1.01 13.68
C LEU A 74 4.71 -1.84 14.80
N GLY A 75 5.40 -2.89 14.40
CA GLY A 75 6.25 -3.65 15.32
C GLY A 75 7.43 -2.79 15.82
N SER A 76 7.67 -2.80 17.13
CA SER A 76 8.48 -1.78 17.80
C SER A 76 9.81 -2.28 18.36
N SER A 77 10.19 -3.56 18.17
CA SER A 77 11.32 -4.15 18.93
C SER A 77 12.70 -3.54 18.65
N ARG A 78 12.85 -2.78 17.57
CA ARG A 78 14.12 -2.10 17.22
C ARG A 78 14.01 -0.59 17.07
N LEU A 79 12.78 -0.08 17.11
CA LEU A 79 12.52 1.34 16.97
C LEU A 79 12.13 1.85 18.35
N GLN A 80 12.70 2.97 18.78
CA GLN A 80 12.22 3.69 19.96
C GLN A 80 10.88 4.37 19.66
N ILE A 81 9.91 3.56 19.22
CA ILE A 81 8.52 4.02 19.09
C ILE A 81 7.97 4.02 20.52
N ALA A 82 7.34 5.12 20.92
CA ALA A 82 6.68 5.19 22.22
C ALA A 82 5.74 3.98 22.35
N GLU A 83 5.87 3.22 23.44
CA GLU A 83 4.99 2.09 23.73
C GLU A 83 3.55 2.52 23.55
N ASN A 84 2.79 1.79 22.70
CA ASN A 84 1.38 2.06 22.35
C ASN A 84 1.09 3.18 21.33
N GLN A 85 2.02 3.60 20.49
CA GLN A 85 1.67 4.50 19.40
C GLN A 85 0.86 3.74 18.33
N GLU A 86 -0.46 3.89 18.39
CA GLU A 86 -1.40 3.43 17.38
C GLU A 86 -1.75 4.58 16.44
N ASP A 87 -1.82 4.31 15.17
CA ASP A 87 -2.27 5.27 14.17
C ASP A 87 -3.58 4.83 13.52
N THR A 88 -4.28 5.76 12.91
CA THR A 88 -5.60 5.53 12.32
C THR A 88 -5.53 5.50 10.81
N SER A 89 -6.33 4.66 10.19
CA SER A 89 -6.61 4.67 8.76
C SER A 89 -8.10 4.85 8.51
N ALA A 90 -8.45 5.59 7.47
CA ALA A 90 -9.82 5.70 7.00
C ALA A 90 -9.84 5.84 5.49
N ILE A 91 -10.84 5.27 4.84
CA ILE A 91 -11.11 5.46 3.42
C ILE A 91 -12.59 5.66 3.17
N VAL A 92 -12.90 6.60 2.29
CA VAL A 92 -14.21 6.78 1.65
C VAL A 92 -13.96 6.71 0.16
N ALA A 93 -14.54 5.74 -0.51
CA ALA A 93 -14.35 5.55 -1.94
C ALA A 93 -15.68 5.26 -2.64
N LEU A 94 -15.78 5.76 -3.85
CA LEU A 94 -16.86 5.51 -4.80
C LEU A 94 -16.22 5.09 -6.13
N SER A 95 -16.74 4.06 -6.75
CA SER A 95 -16.37 3.71 -8.12
C SER A 95 -17.60 3.45 -8.98
N ALA A 96 -17.47 3.80 -10.25
CA ALA A 96 -18.37 3.43 -11.34
C ALA A 96 -17.51 2.88 -12.48
N THR A 97 -18.13 2.29 -13.50
CA THR A 97 -17.42 1.52 -14.55
C THR A 97 -16.26 2.25 -15.23
N ALA A 98 -16.30 3.58 -15.33
CA ALA A 98 -15.31 4.38 -16.04
C ALA A 98 -14.49 5.31 -15.14
N PHE A 99 -14.90 5.51 -13.91
CA PHE A 99 -14.21 6.41 -12.97
C PHE A 99 -14.33 5.95 -11.53
N GLY A 100 -13.39 6.40 -10.70
CA GLY A 100 -13.40 6.21 -9.25
C GLY A 100 -13.03 7.50 -8.53
N LEU A 101 -13.56 7.67 -7.34
CA LEU A 101 -13.22 8.75 -6.42
C LEU A 101 -12.83 8.13 -5.09
N ALA A 102 -11.77 8.60 -4.49
CA ALA A 102 -11.43 8.17 -3.14
C ALA A 102 -10.81 9.32 -2.34
N TYR A 103 -11.17 9.35 -1.09
CA TYR A 103 -10.45 10.05 -0.04
C TYR A 103 -9.96 9.03 0.96
N TYR A 104 -8.67 9.09 1.31
CA TYR A 104 -8.12 8.26 2.37
C TYR A 104 -7.16 9.05 3.25
N ARG A 105 -7.23 8.74 4.53
CA ARG A 105 -6.35 9.24 5.57
C ARG A 105 -5.53 8.10 6.10
N LEU A 106 -4.21 8.25 6.07
CA LEU A 106 -3.27 7.23 6.49
C LEU A 106 -2.28 7.80 7.49
N GLY A 107 -2.09 7.10 8.58
CA GLY A 107 -0.90 7.28 9.39
C GLY A 107 0.32 6.73 8.66
N THR A 108 1.40 7.45 8.79
CA THR A 108 2.68 7.15 8.18
C THR A 108 3.75 7.30 9.24
N TYR A 109 4.60 6.30 9.40
CA TYR A 109 5.73 6.39 10.33
C TYR A 109 6.97 6.81 9.55
N VAL A 110 7.62 7.86 10.03
CA VAL A 110 8.81 8.47 9.43
C VAL A 110 9.96 8.37 10.41
N THR A 111 11.12 7.90 9.95
CA THR A 111 12.35 7.89 10.75
C THR A 111 13.09 9.19 10.55
N GLN A 112 13.39 9.88 11.61
CA GLN A 112 14.25 11.06 11.61
C GLN A 112 15.57 10.72 12.32
N SER A 113 16.69 10.98 11.65
CA SER A 113 17.99 10.89 12.29
C SER A 113 18.12 12.06 13.26
N ALA A 114 18.36 11.79 14.53
CA ALA A 114 18.69 12.84 15.48
C ALA A 114 20.06 13.40 15.12
N GLU A 115 20.19 14.74 15.11
CA GLU A 115 21.51 15.35 15.07
C GLU A 115 22.34 14.84 16.26
N PRO A 116 23.62 14.46 16.04
CA PRO A 116 24.46 14.00 17.13
C PRO A 116 24.62 15.16 18.16
N GLU A 117 24.07 15.01 19.35
CA GLU A 117 24.46 15.88 20.46
C GLU A 117 25.96 15.65 20.75
N VAL A 118 26.76 16.63 20.43
CA VAL A 118 28.19 16.64 20.77
C VAL A 118 28.34 16.82 22.29
N SER A 119 28.16 15.75 23.03
CA SER A 119 28.51 15.69 24.43
C SER A 119 29.92 15.12 24.54
N GLY A 120 30.84 15.93 25.06
CA GLY A 120 32.26 15.69 25.03
C GLY A 120 32.73 14.39 25.68
N HIS A 121 33.82 13.88 25.12
CA HIS A 121 34.71 12.83 25.62
C HIS A 121 34.12 11.42 25.78
N ASP A 122 34.49 10.58 24.82
CA ASP A 122 34.50 9.12 24.92
C ASP A 122 33.17 8.39 24.85
N SER A 123 32.45 8.51 23.70
CA SER A 123 31.32 7.65 23.40
C SER A 123 31.26 7.30 21.92
N ARG A 124 31.06 6.03 21.66
CA ARG A 124 30.61 5.53 20.37
C ARG A 124 29.37 6.35 19.95
N GLU A 125 29.41 6.98 18.79
CA GLU A 125 28.26 7.67 18.19
C GLU A 125 27.12 6.65 17.98
N GLU A 126 26.22 6.54 18.92
CA GLU A 126 24.91 5.97 18.67
C GLU A 126 24.07 7.07 18.03
N VAL A 127 23.96 7.04 16.71
CA VAL A 127 23.01 7.89 15.99
C VAL A 127 21.61 7.46 16.41
N GLY A 128 20.99 8.23 17.27
CA GLY A 128 19.62 8.00 17.71
C GLY A 128 18.67 8.19 16.53
N HIS A 129 17.88 7.19 16.20
CA HIS A 129 16.80 7.31 15.23
C HIS A 129 15.49 7.47 15.98
N SER A 130 14.83 8.61 15.82
CA SER A 130 13.48 8.79 16.34
C SER A 130 12.45 8.48 15.25
N VAL A 131 11.37 7.80 15.60
CA VAL A 131 10.27 7.50 14.69
C VAL A 131 9.08 8.37 15.07
N HIS A 132 8.60 9.16 14.13
CA HIS A 132 7.45 10.02 14.28
C HIS A 132 6.28 9.53 13.44
N ALA A 133 5.08 9.58 14.02
CA ALA A 133 3.86 9.33 13.26
C ALA A 133 3.42 10.62 12.55
N LEU A 134 3.18 10.52 11.26
CA LEU A 134 2.67 11.57 10.41
C LEU A 134 1.38 11.14 9.77
N THR A 135 0.37 11.98 9.78
CA THR A 135 -0.88 11.71 9.07
C THR A 135 -0.87 12.37 7.71
N THR A 136 -1.05 11.57 6.66
CA THR A 136 -1.29 12.04 5.30
C THR A 136 -2.74 11.86 4.91
N ASN A 137 -3.25 12.82 4.14
CA ASN A 137 -4.58 12.77 3.55
C ASN A 137 -4.42 12.77 2.03
N THR A 138 -5.21 11.99 1.35
CA THR A 138 -5.16 11.89 -0.12
C THR A 138 -6.58 11.95 -0.69
N ALA A 139 -6.78 12.75 -1.72
CA ALA A 139 -7.96 12.72 -2.55
C ALA A 139 -7.54 12.42 -3.99
N GLY A 140 -8.16 11.41 -4.60
CA GLY A 140 -7.82 10.96 -5.95
C GLY A 140 -9.03 10.68 -6.81
N VAL A 141 -8.85 10.84 -8.12
CA VAL A 141 -9.83 10.54 -9.16
C VAL A 141 -9.24 9.54 -10.13
N SER A 142 -9.79 8.34 -10.21
CA SER A 142 -9.37 7.35 -11.21
C SER A 142 -10.16 7.52 -12.50
N LEU A 143 -9.45 7.54 -13.60
CA LEU A 143 -9.98 7.48 -14.97
C LEU A 143 -9.54 6.15 -15.56
N VAL A 144 -10.48 5.43 -16.14
CA VAL A 144 -10.26 4.05 -16.57
C VAL A 144 -10.70 3.85 -18.00
N GLN A 145 -9.90 3.14 -18.78
CA GLN A 145 -10.16 2.81 -20.17
C GLN A 145 -9.97 1.32 -20.41
N SER A 146 -11.02 0.66 -20.90
CA SER A 146 -10.92 -0.70 -21.41
C SER A 146 -10.35 -0.71 -22.84
N ILE A 147 -9.39 -1.59 -23.09
CA ILE A 147 -8.76 -1.81 -24.40
C ILE A 147 -9.12 -3.21 -24.86
N GLY A 148 -10.11 -3.29 -25.73
CA GLY A 148 -10.72 -4.58 -26.08
C GLY A 148 -11.45 -5.21 -24.91
N ASN A 149 -11.47 -6.55 -24.86
CA ASN A 149 -12.28 -7.28 -23.88
C ASN A 149 -11.51 -7.74 -22.64
N ASN A 150 -10.18 -7.66 -22.68
CA ASN A 150 -9.33 -8.34 -21.70
C ASN A 150 -8.28 -7.45 -21.04
N ILE A 151 -8.17 -6.19 -21.43
CA ILE A 151 -7.16 -5.26 -20.94
C ILE A 151 -7.86 -4.01 -20.44
N VAL A 152 -7.47 -3.55 -19.26
CA VAL A 152 -7.89 -2.27 -18.71
C VAL A 152 -6.65 -1.51 -18.24
N VAL A 153 -6.63 -0.23 -18.54
CA VAL A 153 -5.66 0.71 -18.02
C VAL A 153 -6.39 1.75 -17.17
N GLY A 154 -5.75 2.21 -16.11
CA GLY A 154 -6.29 3.24 -15.23
C GLY A 154 -5.21 4.20 -14.77
N VAL A 155 -5.59 5.45 -14.56
CA VAL A 155 -4.73 6.47 -13.99
C VAL A 155 -5.49 7.22 -12.90
N THR A 156 -4.78 7.54 -11.81
CA THR A 156 -5.35 8.27 -10.68
C THR A 156 -4.48 9.50 -10.41
N PRO A 157 -4.77 10.66 -11.04
CA PRO A 157 -4.31 11.92 -10.49
C PRO A 157 -4.86 12.09 -9.07
N LYS A 158 -4.00 12.46 -8.15
CA LYS A 158 -4.34 12.61 -6.74
C LYS A 158 -3.64 13.82 -6.13
N PHE A 159 -4.24 14.32 -5.08
CA PHE A 159 -3.73 15.40 -4.28
C PHE A 159 -3.47 14.88 -2.87
N VAL A 160 -2.24 15.03 -2.41
CA VAL A 160 -1.79 14.54 -1.10
C VAL A 160 -1.43 15.74 -0.23
N TRP A 161 -1.86 15.73 1.04
CA TRP A 161 -1.50 16.78 2.00
C TRP A 161 -1.26 16.22 3.40
N GLY A 162 -0.33 16.83 4.09
CA GLY A 162 0.09 16.47 5.44
C GLY A 162 1.33 17.27 5.83
N ALA A 163 1.71 17.29 7.10
CA ALA A 163 2.90 18.00 7.59
C ALA A 163 3.04 19.44 7.07
N GLY A 164 1.93 20.18 6.95
CA GLY A 164 1.95 21.55 6.44
C GLY A 164 2.13 21.71 4.92
N SER A 165 2.41 20.65 4.19
CA SER A 165 2.67 20.64 2.75
C SER A 165 1.52 20.02 1.94
N ARG A 166 1.49 20.36 0.64
CA ARG A 166 0.48 19.88 -0.33
C ARG A 166 1.15 19.59 -1.66
N GLN A 167 0.93 18.38 -2.19
CA GLN A 167 1.56 17.93 -3.43
C GLN A 167 0.58 17.23 -4.35
N GLY A 168 0.77 17.39 -5.65
CA GLY A 168 0.10 16.58 -6.67
C GLY A 168 0.88 15.31 -6.94
N ASP A 169 0.17 14.20 -7.17
CA ASP A 169 0.78 12.93 -7.49
C ASP A 169 -0.09 12.12 -8.47
N VAL A 170 0.46 11.06 -9.02
CA VAL A 170 -0.23 10.21 -9.98
C VAL A 170 0.06 8.74 -9.68
N ASP A 171 -0.99 7.92 -9.70
CA ASP A 171 -0.88 6.47 -9.75
C ASP A 171 -1.33 5.97 -11.12
N ALA A 172 -0.78 4.84 -11.58
CA ALA A 172 -1.18 4.20 -12.82
C ALA A 172 -1.31 2.69 -12.64
N GLY A 173 -2.27 2.09 -13.32
CA GLY A 173 -2.53 0.67 -13.23
C GLY A 173 -2.87 0.03 -14.56
N LEU A 174 -2.54 -1.25 -14.64
CA LEU A 174 -2.89 -2.14 -15.73
C LEU A 174 -3.50 -3.41 -15.17
N MET A 175 -4.54 -3.93 -15.80
CA MET A 175 -5.10 -5.24 -15.52
C MET A 175 -5.37 -5.98 -16.81
N VAL A 176 -5.00 -7.25 -16.84
CA VAL A 176 -5.23 -8.16 -17.97
C VAL A 176 -5.84 -9.43 -17.44
N TRP A 177 -6.84 -9.99 -18.12
CA TRP A 177 -7.40 -11.28 -17.74
C TRP A 177 -7.55 -12.21 -18.95
N VAL A 178 -7.31 -13.48 -18.67
CA VAL A 178 -7.49 -14.58 -19.60
C VAL A 178 -8.24 -15.66 -18.87
N ASN A 179 -9.47 -15.93 -19.28
CA ASN A 179 -10.37 -16.88 -18.61
C ASN A 179 -10.55 -16.57 -17.11
N HIS A 180 -10.06 -17.45 -16.25
CA HIS A 180 -10.16 -17.34 -14.79
C HIS A 180 -8.93 -16.69 -14.14
N ILE A 181 -7.91 -16.31 -14.92
CA ILE A 181 -6.67 -15.74 -14.42
C ILE A 181 -6.65 -14.23 -14.70
N ARG A 182 -6.22 -13.46 -13.72
CA ARG A 182 -5.99 -12.01 -13.82
C ARG A 182 -4.55 -11.71 -13.50
N PHE A 183 -3.98 -10.74 -14.22
CA PHE A 183 -2.68 -10.16 -13.93
C PHE A 183 -2.88 -8.67 -13.72
N GLY A 184 -2.21 -8.11 -12.74
CA GLY A 184 -2.25 -6.69 -12.42
C GLY A 184 -0.85 -6.12 -12.24
N VAL A 185 -0.69 -4.87 -12.65
CA VAL A 185 0.49 -4.06 -12.37
C VAL A 185 0.00 -2.70 -11.90
N VAL A 186 0.60 -2.17 -10.85
CA VAL A 186 0.34 -0.82 -10.36
C VAL A 186 1.64 -0.11 -10.05
N GLY A 187 1.73 1.15 -10.47
CA GLY A 187 2.73 2.11 -10.01
C GLY A 187 2.04 3.18 -9.18
N ARG A 188 2.49 3.39 -7.95
CA ARG A 188 1.99 4.42 -7.04
C ARG A 188 3.06 5.45 -6.74
N ASN A 189 2.62 6.66 -6.38
CA ASN A 189 3.50 7.79 -6.05
C ASN A 189 4.53 8.05 -7.16
N LEU A 190 4.06 8.10 -8.41
CA LEU A 190 4.95 8.18 -9.59
C LEU A 190 5.73 9.48 -9.66
N THR A 191 5.23 10.55 -9.03
CA THR A 191 5.90 11.86 -8.95
C THR A 191 6.75 12.02 -7.70
N THR A 192 6.77 11.01 -6.79
CA THR A 192 7.54 11.04 -5.54
C THR A 192 7.33 12.34 -4.76
N PRO A 193 6.09 12.61 -4.28
CA PRO A 193 5.78 13.88 -3.63
C PRO A 193 6.54 14.04 -2.30
N GLU A 194 7.10 15.22 -2.09
CA GLU A 194 7.88 15.59 -0.91
C GLU A 194 7.06 16.45 0.05
N PHE A 195 7.21 16.23 1.36
CA PHE A 195 6.51 16.92 2.44
C PHE A 195 7.50 17.34 3.53
N GLY A 196 7.01 18.18 4.45
CA GLY A 196 7.83 18.69 5.54
C GLY A 196 8.48 20.04 5.17
N ASP A 197 9.43 20.43 5.97
CA ASP A 197 10.26 21.61 5.78
C ASP A 197 11.69 21.24 5.39
N ASP A 198 12.52 22.23 5.09
CA ASP A 198 13.92 22.01 4.68
C ASP A 198 14.76 21.29 5.74
N SER A 199 14.32 21.27 7.01
CA SER A 199 15.00 20.60 8.12
C SER A 199 14.55 19.14 8.31
N SER A 200 13.40 18.77 7.78
CA SER A 200 12.81 17.43 7.94
C SER A 200 11.99 17.04 6.71
N PRO A 201 12.61 16.97 5.53
CA PRO A 201 11.91 16.57 4.32
C PRO A 201 11.51 15.08 4.41
N PHE A 202 10.33 14.77 3.93
CA PHE A 202 9.80 13.42 3.86
C PHE A 202 9.21 13.19 2.46
N GLU A 203 9.56 12.07 1.84
CA GLU A 203 9.17 11.72 0.48
C GLU A 203 8.28 10.47 0.47
N LEU A 204 7.15 10.52 -0.26
CA LEU A 204 6.40 9.31 -0.57
C LEU A 204 7.08 8.57 -1.72
N ASN A 205 7.78 7.51 -1.38
CA ASN A 205 8.55 6.72 -2.34
C ASN A 205 7.65 6.09 -3.41
N ARG A 206 8.17 6.05 -4.63
CA ARG A 206 7.54 5.33 -5.73
C ARG A 206 7.45 3.85 -5.40
N GLU A 207 6.30 3.27 -5.67
CA GLU A 207 6.04 1.85 -5.50
C GLU A 207 5.59 1.23 -6.81
N VAL A 208 6.17 0.09 -7.16
CA VAL A 208 5.72 -0.74 -8.28
C VAL A 208 5.41 -2.13 -7.76
N ARG A 209 4.17 -2.55 -7.95
CA ARG A 209 3.69 -3.86 -7.48
C ARG A 209 3.05 -4.63 -8.63
N VAL A 210 3.29 -5.93 -8.67
CA VAL A 210 2.70 -6.85 -9.63
C VAL A 210 1.91 -7.92 -8.91
N GLY A 211 0.85 -8.41 -9.52
CA GLY A 211 -0.01 -9.42 -8.93
C GLY A 211 -0.61 -10.36 -9.95
N GLY A 212 -0.92 -11.56 -9.48
CA GLY A 212 -1.67 -12.57 -10.20
C GLY A 212 -2.80 -13.10 -9.33
N ALA A 213 -3.97 -13.36 -9.94
CA ALA A 213 -5.10 -13.94 -9.26
C ALA A 213 -5.80 -14.99 -10.13
N TRP A 214 -6.30 -16.02 -9.49
CA TRP A 214 -7.19 -17.01 -10.08
C TRP A 214 -8.53 -16.99 -9.35
N GLY A 215 -9.63 -17.04 -10.10
CA GLY A 215 -10.98 -17.09 -9.54
C GLY A 215 -11.79 -18.24 -10.12
N SER A 216 -12.42 -19.06 -9.29
CA SER A 216 -13.19 -20.23 -9.73
C SER A 216 -14.43 -19.92 -10.58
N GLY A 217 -14.82 -18.62 -10.68
CA GLY A 217 -16.20 -18.31 -11.05
C GLY A 217 -17.18 -18.76 -9.96
N TRP A 218 -18.48 -18.62 -10.22
CA TRP A 218 -19.50 -19.14 -9.30
C TRP A 218 -19.75 -20.63 -9.60
N THR A 219 -19.50 -21.45 -8.60
CA THR A 219 -19.84 -22.89 -8.63
C THR A 219 -21.00 -23.11 -7.67
N GLY A 220 -22.22 -23.06 -8.19
CA GLY A 220 -23.41 -23.06 -7.35
C GLY A 220 -23.52 -21.80 -6.49
N ILE A 221 -23.38 -21.98 -5.16
CA ILE A 221 -23.51 -20.89 -4.16
C ILE A 221 -22.17 -20.32 -3.68
N SER A 222 -21.05 -20.79 -4.21
CA SER A 222 -19.71 -20.43 -3.74
C SER A 222 -18.79 -19.94 -4.85
N ARG A 223 -17.81 -19.12 -4.49
CA ARG A 223 -16.72 -18.62 -5.32
C ARG A 223 -15.42 -18.61 -4.51
N VAL A 224 -14.31 -18.94 -5.15
CA VAL A 224 -12.97 -18.91 -4.54
C VAL A 224 -12.07 -18.01 -5.38
N ILE A 225 -11.25 -17.19 -4.74
CA ILE A 225 -10.21 -16.36 -5.34
C ILE A 225 -8.90 -16.66 -4.61
N VAL A 226 -7.84 -16.93 -5.35
CA VAL A 226 -6.47 -17.04 -4.84
C VAL A 226 -5.64 -15.97 -5.53
N ALA A 227 -4.83 -15.23 -4.76
CA ALA A 227 -4.00 -14.15 -5.28
C ALA A 227 -2.59 -14.18 -4.71
N VAL A 228 -1.63 -13.74 -5.51
CA VAL A 228 -0.23 -13.54 -5.12
C VAL A 228 0.24 -12.21 -5.70
N ASP A 229 0.80 -11.36 -4.85
CA ASP A 229 1.34 -10.06 -5.22
C ASP A 229 2.79 -9.94 -4.76
N GLY A 230 3.59 -9.11 -5.44
CA GLY A 230 4.95 -8.81 -5.05
C GLY A 230 5.37 -7.39 -5.41
N ASP A 231 6.16 -6.77 -4.53
CA ASP A 231 6.82 -5.50 -4.81
C ASP A 231 7.99 -5.75 -5.78
N VAL A 232 8.07 -4.97 -6.84
CA VAL A 232 9.16 -5.03 -7.82
C VAL A 232 10.39 -4.30 -7.30
N MET A 233 10.16 -3.19 -6.59
CA MET A 233 11.18 -2.32 -6.02
C MET A 233 11.23 -2.47 -4.51
N SER A 234 12.41 -2.29 -3.92
CA SER A 234 12.50 -2.07 -2.47
C SER A 234 12.02 -0.67 -2.13
N ARG A 235 11.49 -0.53 -0.93
CA ARG A 235 11.12 0.75 -0.34
C ARG A 235 11.80 0.90 1.02
N PRO A 236 12.27 2.09 1.35
CA PRO A 236 12.76 2.36 2.69
C PRO A 236 11.63 2.18 3.71
N ALA A 237 11.94 1.62 4.87
CA ALA A 237 11.01 1.56 5.99
C ALA A 237 11.79 1.84 7.28
N PRO A 238 11.13 2.32 8.36
CA PRO A 238 11.81 2.73 9.60
C PRO A 238 12.74 1.69 10.17
N ASP A 239 12.55 0.45 9.83
CA ASP A 239 13.25 -0.73 10.28
C ASP A 239 14.16 -1.38 9.23
N GLY A 240 14.46 -0.65 8.17
CA GLY A 240 15.26 -1.09 7.03
C GLY A 240 14.42 -1.35 5.77
N ASP A 241 15.09 -1.45 4.64
CA ASP A 241 14.44 -1.65 3.35
C ASP A 241 13.51 -2.86 3.33
N ARG A 242 12.34 -2.69 2.70
CA ARG A 242 11.32 -3.73 2.54
C ARG A 242 11.00 -3.98 1.07
N ARG A 243 10.77 -5.24 0.75
CA ARG A 243 10.22 -5.70 -0.51
C ARG A 243 9.30 -6.88 -0.20
N ASP A 244 8.01 -6.64 -0.20
CA ASP A 244 7.03 -7.61 0.29
C ASP A 244 6.51 -8.51 -0.84
N VAL A 245 6.27 -9.77 -0.48
CA VAL A 245 5.46 -10.72 -1.24
C VAL A 245 4.28 -11.11 -0.36
N ALA A 246 3.10 -11.15 -0.95
CA ALA A 246 1.85 -11.48 -0.27
C ALA A 246 1.11 -12.58 -1.03
N ALA A 247 0.44 -13.46 -0.29
CA ALA A 247 -0.49 -14.44 -0.84
C ALA A 247 -1.81 -14.37 -0.06
N GLY A 248 -2.93 -14.42 -0.78
CA GLY A 248 -4.26 -14.27 -0.22
C GLY A 248 -5.26 -15.26 -0.80
N LEU A 249 -6.21 -15.64 0.02
CA LEU A 249 -7.36 -16.47 -0.32
C LEU A 249 -8.64 -15.73 0.09
N GLU A 250 -9.62 -15.68 -0.79
CA GLU A 250 -10.96 -15.19 -0.49
C GLU A 250 -11.99 -16.23 -0.94
N THR A 251 -12.95 -16.52 -0.08
CA THR A 251 -14.06 -17.41 -0.41
C THR A 251 -15.39 -16.72 -0.13
N TRP A 252 -16.36 -16.95 -1.01
CA TRP A 252 -17.69 -16.39 -0.91
C TRP A 252 -18.74 -17.49 -0.94
N TRP A 253 -19.76 -17.36 -0.10
CA TRP A 253 -20.90 -18.25 -0.01
C TRP A 253 -22.23 -17.48 -0.03
N MET A 254 -23.31 -18.23 -0.17
CA MET A 254 -24.69 -17.71 -0.10
C MET A 254 -24.90 -16.50 -1.04
N SER A 255 -24.44 -16.62 -2.29
CA SER A 255 -24.55 -15.56 -3.28
C SER A 255 -23.99 -14.22 -2.77
N GLN A 256 -22.76 -14.24 -2.25
CA GLN A 256 -22.00 -13.09 -1.69
C GLN A 256 -22.50 -12.56 -0.34
N ARG A 257 -23.30 -13.31 0.39
CA ARG A 257 -23.72 -12.86 1.74
C ARG A 257 -22.68 -13.14 2.82
N LEU A 258 -21.86 -14.15 2.64
CA LEU A 258 -20.78 -14.49 3.56
C LEU A 258 -19.47 -14.59 2.80
N GLY A 259 -18.47 -13.80 3.21
CA GLY A 259 -17.11 -13.85 2.71
C GLY A 259 -16.13 -14.14 3.82
N LEU A 260 -15.17 -15.05 3.59
CA LEU A 260 -14.03 -15.27 4.48
C LEU A 260 -12.74 -15.06 3.68
N ARG A 261 -11.75 -14.50 4.35
CA ARG A 261 -10.44 -14.20 3.76
C ARG A 261 -9.33 -14.60 4.70
N GLY A 262 -8.22 -14.97 4.11
CA GLY A 262 -6.97 -15.16 4.82
C GLY A 262 -5.81 -14.80 3.93
N GLY A 263 -4.69 -14.41 4.53
CA GLY A 263 -3.50 -14.08 3.77
C GLY A 263 -2.24 -14.09 4.61
N VAL A 264 -1.12 -14.13 3.93
CA VAL A 264 0.21 -14.02 4.52
C VAL A 264 1.04 -13.06 3.70
N ARG A 265 1.88 -12.28 4.34
CA ARG A 265 2.90 -11.47 3.67
C ARG A 265 4.25 -11.66 4.35
N ARG A 266 5.31 -11.45 3.58
CA ARG A 266 6.68 -11.51 4.07
C ARG A 266 7.56 -10.57 3.26
N SER A 267 8.48 -9.88 3.94
CA SER A 267 9.56 -9.17 3.25
C SER A 267 10.60 -10.18 2.72
N THR A 268 11.08 -9.96 1.50
CA THR A 268 12.10 -10.78 0.83
C THR A 268 13.51 -10.24 1.03
N ILE A 269 13.64 -9.05 1.60
CA ILE A 269 14.91 -8.37 1.91
C ILE A 269 14.86 -7.83 3.34
N GLY A 270 16.03 -7.51 3.89
CA GLY A 270 16.16 -7.05 5.27
C GLY A 270 15.79 -8.16 6.27
N ASP A 271 15.36 -7.76 7.46
CA ASP A 271 14.84 -8.71 8.44
C ASP A 271 13.51 -9.29 7.94
N ALA A 272 13.47 -10.59 7.80
CA ALA A 272 12.34 -11.30 7.22
C ALA A 272 11.09 -11.15 8.10
N ARG A 273 10.34 -10.08 7.90
CA ARG A 273 9.08 -9.78 8.57
C ARG A 273 7.97 -10.56 7.90
N ALA A 274 7.21 -11.24 8.69
CA ALA A 274 6.03 -11.97 8.24
C ALA A 274 4.81 -11.47 9.01
N ALA A 275 3.68 -11.38 8.32
CA ALA A 275 2.39 -11.11 8.93
C ALA A 275 1.34 -12.05 8.35
N VAL A 276 0.36 -12.36 9.18
CA VAL A 276 -0.84 -13.13 8.82
C VAL A 276 -2.06 -12.23 8.92
N ALA A 277 -3.02 -12.44 8.03
CA ALA A 277 -4.25 -11.69 7.97
C ALA A 277 -5.45 -12.62 7.96
N ALA A 278 -6.54 -12.17 8.54
CA ALA A 278 -7.85 -12.79 8.43
C ALA A 278 -8.93 -11.70 8.24
N GLY A 279 -9.99 -12.02 7.51
CA GLY A 279 -11.09 -11.09 7.29
C GLY A 279 -12.41 -11.81 7.06
N ILE A 280 -13.48 -11.09 7.35
CA ILE A 280 -14.86 -11.56 7.20
C ILE A 280 -15.72 -10.49 6.53
N SER A 281 -16.70 -10.92 5.74
CA SER A 281 -17.80 -10.08 5.25
C SER A 281 -19.13 -10.74 5.54
N ALA A 282 -20.09 -9.94 5.95
CA ALA A 282 -21.47 -10.38 6.19
C ALA A 282 -22.47 -9.44 5.50
N GLY A 283 -23.30 -10.00 4.63
CA GLY A 283 -24.37 -9.30 3.90
C GLY A 283 -25.70 -9.36 4.66
N LEU A 284 -26.12 -8.26 5.24
CA LEU A 284 -27.42 -8.14 5.91
C LEU A 284 -28.53 -7.81 4.91
N LYS A 285 -28.22 -7.08 3.85
CA LYS A 285 -29.12 -6.75 2.75
C LYS A 285 -28.43 -7.02 1.42
N PRO A 286 -29.16 -7.30 0.33
CA PRO A 286 -28.56 -7.38 -1.00
C PRO A 286 -27.77 -6.11 -1.31
N GLY A 287 -26.55 -6.28 -1.83
CA GLY A 287 -25.66 -5.18 -2.17
C GLY A 287 -25.00 -4.45 -1.00
N MET A 288 -25.23 -4.83 0.26
CA MET A 288 -24.62 -4.21 1.44
C MET A 288 -23.88 -5.24 2.29
N LEU A 289 -22.58 -5.07 2.42
CA LEU A 289 -21.68 -5.94 3.15
C LEU A 289 -21.01 -5.18 4.30
N TRP A 290 -21.06 -5.74 5.48
CA TRP A 290 -20.23 -5.35 6.61
C TRP A 290 -18.96 -6.17 6.58
N GLU A 291 -17.83 -5.51 6.75
CA GLU A 291 -16.53 -6.14 6.61
C GLU A 291 -15.67 -5.86 7.84
N ALA A 292 -14.85 -6.83 8.22
CA ALA A 292 -13.85 -6.66 9.26
C ALA A 292 -12.60 -7.45 8.90
N HIS A 293 -11.43 -6.96 9.34
CA HIS A 293 -10.18 -7.70 9.24
C HIS A 293 -9.31 -7.52 10.48
N VAL A 294 -8.37 -8.42 10.64
CA VAL A 294 -7.26 -8.34 11.57
C VAL A 294 -5.98 -8.81 10.88
N VAL A 295 -4.88 -8.13 11.16
CA VAL A 295 -3.53 -8.53 10.74
C VAL A 295 -2.66 -8.59 11.98
N ARG A 296 -1.85 -9.64 12.08
CA ARG A 296 -0.82 -9.78 13.10
C ARG A 296 0.51 -10.13 12.44
N GLY A 297 1.49 -9.28 12.68
CA GLY A 297 2.87 -9.48 12.24
C GLY A 297 3.81 -9.82 13.39
N ARG A 298 5.10 -9.90 13.07
CA ARG A 298 6.16 -10.02 14.07
C ARG A 298 6.35 -8.70 14.82
N GLU A 299 6.99 -8.77 16.00
CA GLU A 299 7.40 -7.61 16.78
C GLU A 299 6.22 -6.68 17.15
N ASP A 300 5.07 -7.29 17.48
CA ASP A 300 3.83 -6.59 17.86
C ASP A 300 3.17 -5.75 16.76
N GLU A 301 3.54 -5.96 15.49
CA GLU A 301 2.75 -5.41 14.37
C GLU A 301 1.32 -5.91 14.46
N PHE A 302 0.38 -4.97 14.50
CA PHE A 302 -1.04 -5.27 14.62
C PHE A 302 -1.88 -4.26 13.85
N SER A 303 -2.89 -4.71 13.13
CA SER A 303 -3.90 -3.83 12.56
C SER A 303 -5.27 -4.47 12.53
N TRP A 304 -6.27 -3.64 12.59
CA TRP A 304 -7.66 -4.03 12.39
C TRP A 304 -8.44 -2.91 11.73
N SER A 305 -9.47 -3.23 10.98
CA SER A 305 -10.47 -2.28 10.54
C SER A 305 -11.84 -2.90 10.42
N VAL A 306 -12.82 -2.02 10.36
CA VAL A 306 -14.21 -2.34 10.03
C VAL A 306 -14.67 -1.43 8.91
N GLY A 307 -15.55 -1.93 8.06
CA GLY A 307 -16.05 -1.16 6.94
C GLY A 307 -17.41 -1.62 6.45
N VAL A 308 -17.96 -0.81 5.57
CA VAL A 308 -19.19 -1.11 4.83
C VAL A 308 -18.90 -0.96 3.36
N ARG A 309 -19.26 -1.97 2.58
CA ARG A 309 -19.24 -1.93 1.13
C ARG A 309 -20.65 -2.08 0.59
N MET A 310 -21.02 -1.16 -0.28
CA MET A 310 -22.30 -1.17 -1.00
C MET A 310 -22.04 -1.32 -2.49
N THR A 311 -22.84 -2.16 -3.14
CA THR A 311 -22.74 -2.42 -4.59
C THR A 311 -24.13 -2.35 -5.21
N PHE A 312 -24.20 -1.70 -6.37
CA PHE A 312 -25.44 -1.46 -7.11
C PHE A 312 -25.30 -1.91 -8.56
#